data_1f0275fabb86b657dbfa32b767b47131
#
_entry.id   1f0275fabb86b657dbfa32b767b47131
#
_cell.length_a   1.000
_cell.length_b   1.000
_cell.length_c   1.000
_cell.angle_alpha   90.00
_cell.angle_beta   90.00
_cell.angle_gamma   90.00
#
_symmetry.space_group_name_H-M   'P 1'
#
loop_
_entity.id
_entity.type
_entity.pdbx_description
1 polymer ?
#
loop_
_entity_poly.entity_id
_entity_poly.type
_entity_poly.pdbx_seq_one_letter_code
_entity_poly.pdbx_strand_id
1 'polypeptide(L)'
;MMVDLSTSFAGLTLQSPLILGSSGLTRNVDRTCALVEAGVGAVILKSLFEEQILMQTGHLVAKNDYPEANDYISSYVRSEAIEDYIRIVREAKAKLTVPVIASIN
;
A
#
# COMPACT_ATOMS: atom_id res chain seq x y z
N MET A 1 -28.06 -6.30 -21.04
CA MET A 1 -27.31 -5.27 -21.75
C MET A 1 -26.08 -4.88 -20.93
N MET A 2 -24.91 -4.99 -21.52
CA MET A 2 -23.69 -4.55 -20.87
C MET A 2 -23.43 -3.08 -21.15
N VAL A 3 -23.21 -2.31 -20.10
CA VAL A 3 -22.81 -0.93 -20.22
C VAL A 3 -21.29 -0.85 -20.08
N ASP A 4 -20.65 -0.20 -21.04
CA ASP A 4 -19.21 0.02 -20.99
C ASP A 4 -18.92 1.18 -20.03
N LEU A 5 -18.34 0.87 -18.87
CA LEU A 5 -17.98 1.84 -17.86
C LEU A 5 -16.49 2.22 -17.93
N SER A 6 -15.77 1.71 -18.94
CA SER A 6 -14.34 1.99 -19.07
C SER A 6 -14.07 3.48 -19.16
N THR A 7 -12.98 3.93 -18.58
CA THR A 7 -12.58 5.31 -18.56
C THR A 7 -11.05 5.40 -18.52
N SER A 8 -10.53 6.60 -18.73
CA SER A 8 -9.09 6.86 -18.69
C SER A 8 -8.78 7.78 -17.52
N PHE A 9 -7.73 7.42 -16.76
CA PHE A 9 -7.27 8.21 -15.63
C PHE A 9 -5.75 8.10 -15.52
N ALA A 10 -5.07 9.24 -15.48
CA ALA A 10 -3.62 9.32 -15.32
C ALA A 10 -2.85 8.43 -16.30
N GLY A 11 -3.33 8.33 -17.54
CA GLY A 11 -2.72 7.49 -18.57
C GLY A 11 -3.07 6.03 -18.48
N LEU A 12 -3.93 5.63 -17.53
CA LEU A 12 -4.37 4.25 -17.34
C LEU A 12 -5.79 4.07 -17.89
N THR A 13 -6.04 2.92 -18.49
CA THR A 13 -7.38 2.54 -18.91
C THR A 13 -8.01 1.71 -17.79
N LEU A 14 -9.13 2.20 -17.26
CA LEU A 14 -9.84 1.56 -16.17
C LEU A 14 -11.11 0.89 -16.67
N GLN A 15 -11.43 -0.30 -16.16
CA GLN A 15 -12.66 -1.02 -16.54
C GLN A 15 -13.91 -0.34 -16.00
N SER A 16 -13.78 0.49 -14.96
CA SER A 16 -14.86 1.30 -14.40
C SER A 16 -14.28 2.57 -13.77
N PRO A 17 -15.09 3.61 -13.53
CA PRO A 17 -14.60 4.84 -12.89
C PRO A 17 -14.42 4.73 -11.38
N LEU A 18 -14.72 3.57 -10.79
CA LEU A 18 -14.58 3.37 -9.35
C LEU A 18 -13.14 3.05 -8.99
N ILE A 19 -12.58 3.81 -8.07
CA ILE A 19 -11.23 3.60 -7.56
C ILE A 19 -11.33 3.32 -6.06
N LEU A 20 -10.76 2.18 -5.64
CA LEU A 20 -10.68 1.85 -4.23
C LEU A 20 -9.58 2.68 -3.59
N GLY A 21 -9.94 3.58 -2.67
CA GLY A 21 -9.02 4.53 -2.08
C GLY A 21 -8.08 3.93 -1.05
N SER A 22 -7.02 4.67 -0.74
CA SER A 22 -6.05 4.30 0.29
C SER A 22 -6.74 4.21 1.65
N SER A 23 -6.81 3.01 2.21
CA SER A 23 -7.54 2.75 3.45
C SER A 23 -7.14 1.41 4.03
N GLY A 24 -7.72 1.05 5.18
CA GLY A 24 -7.53 -0.27 5.76
C GLY A 24 -8.02 -1.41 4.87
N LEU A 25 -8.95 -1.12 3.94
CA LEU A 25 -9.46 -2.13 3.00
C LEU A 25 -8.40 -2.60 2.01
N THR A 26 -7.45 -1.73 1.66
CA THR A 26 -6.39 -2.07 0.70
C THR A 26 -5.13 -2.66 1.36
N ARG A 27 -5.14 -2.84 2.67
CA ARG A 27 -4.03 -3.45 3.40
C ARG A 27 -3.98 -4.97 3.20
N ASN A 28 -5.13 -5.60 2.99
CA ASN A 28 -5.24 -7.04 2.80
C ASN A 28 -5.52 -7.33 1.33
N VAL A 29 -4.60 -8.03 0.66
CA VAL A 29 -4.70 -8.30 -0.78
C VAL A 29 -5.91 -9.19 -1.10
N ASP A 30 -6.21 -10.19 -0.27
CA ASP A 30 -7.34 -11.08 -0.51
C ASP A 30 -8.68 -10.33 -0.44
N ARG A 31 -8.84 -9.44 0.53
CA ARG A 31 -10.02 -8.59 0.64
C ARG A 31 -10.12 -7.64 -0.56
N THR A 32 -8.98 -7.10 -0.99
CA THR A 32 -8.91 -6.23 -2.15
C THR A 32 -9.32 -6.97 -3.41
N CYS A 33 -8.88 -8.22 -3.58
CA CYS A 33 -9.30 -9.06 -4.73
C CYS A 33 -10.81 -9.21 -4.80
N ALA A 34 -11.46 -9.44 -3.65
CA ALA A 34 -12.91 -9.57 -3.60
C ALA A 34 -13.61 -8.29 -4.04
N LEU A 35 -13.08 -7.13 -3.65
CA LEU A 35 -13.62 -5.83 -4.05
C LEU A 35 -13.42 -5.56 -5.53
N VAL A 36 -12.28 -5.98 -6.10
CA VAL A 36 -12.02 -5.84 -7.53
C VAL A 36 -13.00 -6.70 -8.34
N GLU A 37 -13.30 -7.89 -7.88
CA GLU A 37 -14.29 -8.76 -8.52
C GLU A 37 -15.68 -8.11 -8.51
N ALA A 38 -15.96 -7.27 -7.52
CA ALA A 38 -17.22 -6.52 -7.45
C ALA A 38 -17.31 -5.37 -8.45
N GLY A 39 -16.23 -5.03 -9.17
CA GLY A 39 -16.28 -4.06 -10.26
C GLY A 39 -15.40 -2.82 -10.11
N VAL A 40 -14.48 -2.81 -9.16
CA VAL A 40 -13.54 -1.70 -8.99
C VAL A 40 -12.58 -1.61 -10.18
N GLY A 41 -12.32 -0.40 -10.68
CA GLY A 41 -11.47 -0.16 -11.85
C GLY A 41 -9.99 0.03 -11.54
N ALA A 42 -9.65 0.43 -10.33
CA ALA A 42 -8.25 0.60 -9.87
C ALA A 42 -8.21 0.55 -8.36
N VAL A 43 -7.02 0.32 -7.81
CA VAL A 43 -6.81 0.21 -6.37
C VAL A 43 -5.65 1.12 -5.96
N ILE A 44 -5.86 1.92 -4.93
CA ILE A 44 -4.79 2.68 -4.29
C ILE A 44 -4.48 1.99 -2.96
N LEU A 45 -3.27 1.50 -2.82
CA LEU A 45 -2.86 0.78 -1.61
C LEU A 45 -2.76 1.73 -0.41
N LYS A 46 -2.92 1.18 0.78
CA LYS A 46 -2.75 1.92 2.02
C LYS A 46 -1.38 2.61 2.01
N SER A 47 -1.36 3.90 2.34
CA SER A 47 -0.13 4.71 2.29
C SER A 47 0.95 4.17 3.22
N LEU A 48 2.19 4.28 2.77
CA LEU A 48 3.35 4.11 3.63
C LEU A 48 3.63 5.46 4.29
N PHE A 49 3.26 5.61 5.56
CA PHE A 49 3.43 6.86 6.29
C PHE A 49 4.75 6.89 7.05
N GLU A 50 5.47 7.99 6.92
CA GLU A 50 6.68 8.19 7.69
C GLU A 50 6.40 8.19 9.19
N GLU A 51 5.27 8.75 9.61
CA GLU A 51 4.86 8.74 11.01
C GLU A 51 4.77 7.34 11.59
N GLN A 52 4.26 6.38 10.82
CA GLN A 52 4.18 5.00 11.27
C GLN A 52 5.55 4.39 11.48
N ILE A 53 6.49 4.70 10.59
CA ILE A 53 7.88 4.25 10.72
C ILE A 53 8.51 4.86 11.96
N LEU A 54 8.31 6.16 12.17
CA LEU A 54 8.85 6.86 13.34
C LEU A 54 8.26 6.33 14.64
N MET A 55 6.98 6.01 14.67
CA MET A 55 6.33 5.43 15.85
C MET A 55 6.91 4.05 16.17
N GLN A 56 7.10 3.19 15.17
CA GLN A 56 7.72 1.89 15.36
C GLN A 56 9.15 2.03 15.85
N THR A 57 9.91 2.94 15.25
CA THR A 57 11.28 3.25 15.65
C THR A 57 11.32 3.72 17.10
N GLY A 58 10.44 4.66 17.46
CA GLY A 58 10.38 5.19 18.81
C GLY A 58 10.07 4.12 19.86
N HIS A 59 9.21 3.18 19.53
CA HIS A 59 8.89 2.07 20.42
C HIS A 59 10.10 1.18 20.70
N LEU A 60 10.90 0.91 19.68
CA LEU A 60 12.11 0.11 19.81
C LEU A 60 13.24 0.88 20.49
N VAL A 61 13.42 2.15 20.13
CA VAL A 61 14.47 3.04 20.66
C VAL A 61 14.29 3.29 22.15
N ALA A 62 13.05 3.37 22.63
CA ALA A 62 12.76 3.61 24.04
C ALA A 62 13.33 2.54 24.97
N LYS A 63 13.72 1.38 24.46
CA LYS A 63 14.30 0.27 25.21
C LYS A 63 15.83 0.24 25.16
N ASN A 64 16.46 1.24 24.53
CA ASN A 64 17.88 1.24 24.26
C ASN A 64 18.51 2.58 24.68
N ASP A 65 19.55 2.52 25.52
CA ASP A 65 20.22 3.70 26.06
C ASP A 65 21.41 4.17 25.21
N TYR A 66 21.73 3.50 24.11
CA TYR A 66 22.88 3.82 23.27
C TYR A 66 22.44 4.53 22.00
N PRO A 67 22.87 5.82 21.79
CA PRO A 67 22.49 6.58 20.60
C PRO A 67 22.88 5.92 19.28
N GLU A 68 24.05 5.27 19.22
CA GLU A 68 24.52 4.59 18.02
C GLU A 68 23.61 3.41 17.66
N ALA A 69 23.17 2.66 18.66
CA ALA A 69 22.23 1.57 18.48
C ALA A 69 20.85 2.11 18.02
N ASN A 70 20.47 3.29 18.50
CA ASN A 70 19.21 3.93 18.10
C ASN A 70 19.21 4.28 16.60
N ASP A 71 20.34 4.79 16.08
CA ASP A 71 20.48 5.07 14.65
C ASP A 71 20.38 3.80 13.80
N TYR A 72 21.02 2.73 14.27
CA TYR A 72 20.94 1.43 13.60
C TYR A 72 19.52 0.88 13.58
N ILE A 73 18.82 0.95 14.70
CA ILE A 73 17.43 0.49 14.82
C ILE A 73 16.52 1.29 13.90
N SER A 74 16.70 2.62 13.84
CA SER A 74 15.91 3.48 12.95
C SER A 74 16.08 3.10 11.49
N SER A 75 17.32 2.88 11.05
CA SER A 75 17.60 2.45 9.68
C SER A 75 17.00 1.09 9.37
N TYR A 76 17.11 0.16 10.32
CA TYR A 76 16.59 -1.19 10.16
C TYR A 76 15.06 -1.19 10.03
N VAL A 77 14.36 -0.49 10.93
CA VAL A 77 12.89 -0.41 10.91
C VAL A 77 12.40 0.22 9.62
N ARG A 78 13.07 1.29 9.17
CA ARG A 78 12.70 1.98 7.94
C ARG A 78 12.88 1.07 6.72
N SER A 79 14.01 0.39 6.62
CA SER A 79 14.28 -0.54 5.52
C SER A 79 13.28 -1.68 5.49
N GLU A 80 12.97 -2.26 6.65
CA GLU A 80 12.04 -3.37 6.76
C GLU A 80 10.62 -2.94 6.37
N ALA A 81 10.18 -1.75 6.80
CA ALA A 81 8.87 -1.22 6.44
C ALA A 81 8.74 -1.00 4.93
N ILE A 82 9.80 -0.50 4.30
CA ILE A 82 9.83 -0.30 2.84
C ILE A 82 9.77 -1.65 2.12
N GLU A 83 10.54 -2.63 2.56
CA GLU A 83 10.53 -3.97 1.96
C GLU A 83 9.17 -4.64 2.10
N ASP A 84 8.52 -4.52 3.25
CA ASP A 84 7.18 -5.05 3.46
C ASP A 84 6.18 -4.40 2.51
N TYR A 85 6.28 -3.09 2.31
CA TYR A 85 5.40 -2.37 1.40
C TYR A 85 5.62 -2.82 -0.05
N ILE A 86 6.87 -2.98 -0.46
CA ILE A 86 7.21 -3.47 -1.80
C ILE A 86 6.65 -4.88 -2.01
N ARG A 87 6.69 -5.72 -0.99
CA ARG A 87 6.12 -7.07 -1.05
C ARG A 87 4.62 -7.02 -1.28
N ILE A 88 3.92 -6.13 -0.58
CA ILE A 88 2.48 -5.93 -0.76
C ILE A 88 2.17 -5.47 -2.17
N VAL A 89 2.94 -4.53 -2.71
CA VAL A 89 2.78 -4.05 -4.09
C VAL A 89 2.96 -5.19 -5.09
N ARG A 90 3.99 -5.99 -4.93
CA ARG A 90 4.26 -7.13 -5.82
C ARG A 90 3.13 -8.15 -5.76
N GLU A 91 2.67 -8.48 -4.56
CA GLU A 91 1.58 -9.43 -4.37
C GLU A 91 0.28 -8.91 -5.00
N ALA A 92 -0.03 -7.64 -4.79
CA ALA A 92 -1.20 -7.02 -5.38
C ALA A 92 -1.13 -7.04 -6.91
N LYS A 93 0.01 -6.70 -7.49
CA LYS A 93 0.18 -6.71 -8.94
C LYS A 93 0.07 -8.12 -9.52
N ALA A 94 0.49 -9.14 -8.77
CA ALA A 94 0.41 -10.52 -9.23
C ALA A 94 -1.02 -11.05 -9.19
N LYS A 95 -1.82 -10.63 -8.21
CA LYS A 95 -3.17 -11.16 -7.97
C LYS A 95 -4.29 -10.31 -8.58
N LEU A 96 -4.08 -8.99 -8.72
CA LEU A 96 -5.12 -8.09 -9.21
C LEU A 96 -5.01 -7.89 -10.71
N THR A 97 -6.17 -7.83 -11.37
CA THR A 97 -6.25 -7.61 -12.82
C THR A 97 -6.39 -6.14 -13.18
N VAL A 98 -6.57 -5.26 -12.18
CA VAL A 98 -6.72 -3.82 -12.37
C VAL A 98 -5.45 -3.09 -11.99
N PRO A 99 -5.26 -1.83 -12.43
CA PRO A 99 -4.10 -1.03 -12.02
C PRO A 99 -4.00 -0.89 -10.52
N VAL A 100 -2.78 -1.01 -10.00
CA VAL A 100 -2.45 -0.86 -8.59
C VAL A 100 -1.59 0.38 -8.44
N ILE A 101 -2.02 1.29 -7.57
CA ILE A 101 -1.35 2.56 -7.33
C ILE A 101 -0.80 2.56 -5.91
N ALA A 102 0.50 2.77 -5.77
CA ALA A 102 1.13 2.91 -4.47
C ALA A 102 0.93 4.33 -3.96
N SER A 103 0.77 4.46 -2.65
CA SER A 103 0.64 5.76 -2.00
C SER A 103 1.81 5.95 -1.03
N ILE A 104 2.55 7.04 -1.21
CA ILE A 104 3.71 7.37 -0.40
C ILE A 104 3.47 8.75 0.21
N ASN A 105 3.73 8.85 1.51
CA ASN A 105 3.53 10.11 2.20
C ASN A 105 4.81 10.54 2.93
#